data_a77acb3dcbab63fa3a15c232e46cb42d
#
_entry.id   a77acb3dcbab63fa3a15c232e46cb42d
#
_cell.length_a   1.000
_cell.length_b   1.000
_cell.length_c   1.000
_cell.angle_alpha   90.00
_cell.angle_beta   90.00
_cell.angle_gamma   90.00
#
_symmetry.space_group_name_H-M   'P 1'
#
loop_
_entity.id
_entity.type
_entity.pdbx_description
1 polymer ?
#
loop_
_entity_poly.entity_id
_entity_poly.type
_entity_poly.pdbx_seq_one_letter_code
_entity_poly.pdbx_strand_id
1 'polypeptide(L)'
;MKFAHLADTHIRNLKYHKEYREVFSQLYKKLKQEKPDYIIHCGDIAHTKTQISPEFVDMCSSFFKNLADIAPTYIILGNHDGNLRNLSRQDALTPIVTALNHPNLYLLRSSGEVILNDKFVINTLSVFDRDNWKLPTSPDRINIALYHGSISGVKTDTGWAMEHGEDDINIFNNFDYGFLGDIHKTNQALDKKGKIRYPGSTVQQNHGETNDKGFLIWDIKGKDSFTCAHHILLNPKPFITIRLTPKGRLPNKLTVQKSARLRLISENNLPLDVVRRAVDIAKLRFKPEVVTYLSRSAGKRGNVESLTNNLIQEDLRDVAVQEEFIQEYLNDYQPSDNTLNKVYEMNKKYNNLVEKEEDVRRNINWKLKRLEWDNLFNYG
;
A
#
# COMPACT_ATOMS: atom_id res chain seq x y z
N MET A 1 21.72 21.73 2.31
CA MET A 1 21.72 20.42 1.65
C MET A 1 20.29 19.98 1.43
N LYS A 2 20.00 19.52 0.23
CA LYS A 2 18.65 19.18 -0.20
C LYS A 2 18.45 17.68 -0.20
N PHE A 3 17.40 17.20 0.50
CA PHE A 3 17.04 15.78 0.55
C PHE A 3 15.65 15.56 -0.04
N ALA A 4 15.51 14.55 -0.88
CA ALA A 4 14.20 14.01 -1.23
C ALA A 4 13.88 12.86 -0.28
N HIS A 5 12.73 12.92 0.40
CA HIS A 5 12.28 11.93 1.37
C HIS A 5 11.04 11.23 0.86
N LEU A 6 11.17 9.94 0.55
CA LEU A 6 10.15 9.04 0.06
C LEU A 6 9.91 7.92 1.07
N ALA A 7 8.73 7.31 1.04
CA ALA A 7 8.41 6.08 1.76
C ALA A 7 7.20 5.38 1.12
N ASP A 8 6.92 4.16 1.54
CA ASP A 8 5.65 3.46 1.34
C ASP A 8 5.20 3.44 -0.13
N THR A 9 6.10 2.99 -1.01
CA THR A 9 5.81 2.89 -2.45
C THR A 9 4.91 1.69 -2.75
N HIS A 10 5.06 0.59 -2.03
CA HIS A 10 4.25 -0.62 -2.11
C HIS A 10 4.04 -1.13 -3.54
N ILE A 11 5.12 -1.33 -4.28
CA ILE A 11 5.06 -1.92 -5.62
C ILE A 11 4.41 -3.32 -5.52
N ARG A 12 3.29 -3.51 -6.23
CA ARG A 12 2.55 -4.77 -6.24
C ARG A 12 3.11 -5.71 -7.30
N ASN A 13 2.92 -7.01 -7.13
CA ASN A 13 3.44 -8.00 -8.07
C ASN A 13 2.89 -7.83 -9.50
N LEU A 14 1.57 -7.75 -9.66
CA LEU A 14 0.92 -7.74 -10.99
C LEU A 14 -0.10 -6.62 -11.16
N LYS A 15 -0.39 -5.83 -10.10
CA LYS A 15 -1.46 -4.83 -10.14
C LYS A 15 -0.92 -3.42 -10.26
N TYR A 16 -1.61 -2.59 -11.04
CA TYR A 16 -1.43 -1.14 -11.14
C TYR A 16 -0.08 -0.70 -11.73
N HIS A 17 0.61 -1.58 -12.48
CA HIS A 17 1.93 -1.28 -13.02
C HIS A 17 1.95 -0.11 -14.02
N LYS A 18 0.85 0.09 -14.77
CA LYS A 18 0.72 1.26 -15.65
C LYS A 18 0.69 2.55 -14.85
N GLU A 19 -0.10 2.57 -13.77
CA GLU A 19 -0.22 3.70 -12.85
C GLU A 19 1.11 3.99 -12.15
N TYR A 20 1.81 2.96 -11.68
CA TYR A 20 3.16 3.13 -11.10
C TYR A 20 4.12 3.77 -12.09
N ARG A 21 4.17 3.33 -13.34
CA ARG A 21 5.06 3.92 -14.36
C ARG A 21 4.75 5.40 -14.60
N GLU A 22 3.47 5.78 -14.64
CA GLU A 22 3.07 7.18 -14.81
C GLU A 22 3.44 8.03 -13.59
N VAL A 23 3.19 7.54 -12.38
CA VAL A 23 3.55 8.22 -11.12
C VAL A 23 5.07 8.33 -10.99
N PHE A 24 5.83 7.28 -11.29
CA PHE A 24 7.29 7.30 -11.26
C PHE A 24 7.88 8.27 -12.30
N SER A 25 7.28 8.37 -13.48
CA SER A 25 7.68 9.38 -14.47
C SER A 25 7.51 10.80 -13.93
N GLN A 26 6.40 11.09 -13.23
CA GLN A 26 6.20 12.38 -12.56
C GLN A 26 7.23 12.61 -11.46
N LEU A 27 7.51 11.58 -10.65
CA LEU A 27 8.50 11.62 -9.57
C LEU A 27 9.88 11.98 -10.13
N TYR A 28 10.37 11.25 -11.12
CA TYR A 28 11.70 11.50 -11.71
C TYR A 28 11.80 12.88 -12.33
N LYS A 29 10.74 13.37 -12.99
CA LYS A 29 10.69 14.73 -13.53
C LYS A 29 10.82 15.77 -12.42
N LYS A 30 10.09 15.62 -11.32
CA LYS A 30 10.15 16.55 -10.18
C LYS A 30 11.49 16.49 -9.47
N LEU A 31 12.04 15.30 -9.24
CA LEU A 31 13.36 15.13 -8.63
C LEU A 31 14.47 15.80 -9.48
N LYS A 32 14.43 15.65 -10.80
CA LYS A 32 15.37 16.34 -11.71
C LYS A 32 15.23 17.86 -11.68
N GLN A 33 14.02 18.39 -11.44
CA GLN A 33 13.79 19.83 -11.27
C GLN A 33 14.27 20.34 -9.92
N GLU A 34 14.04 19.58 -8.85
CA GLU A 34 14.41 19.92 -7.48
C GLU A 34 15.92 19.77 -7.23
N LYS A 35 16.58 18.87 -7.95
CA LYS A 35 18.00 18.56 -7.84
C LYS A 35 18.42 18.29 -6.38
N PRO A 36 17.87 17.26 -5.72
CA PRO A 36 18.28 16.90 -4.38
C PRO A 36 19.75 16.44 -4.39
N ASP A 37 20.46 16.73 -3.31
CA ASP A 37 21.81 16.20 -3.10
C ASP A 37 21.77 14.70 -2.79
N TYR A 38 20.71 14.26 -2.11
CA TYR A 38 20.46 12.87 -1.72
C TYR A 38 18.97 12.52 -1.81
N ILE A 39 18.71 11.26 -2.11
CA ILE A 39 17.39 10.66 -2.06
C ILE A 39 17.36 9.63 -0.93
N ILE A 40 16.38 9.74 -0.04
CA ILE A 40 16.17 8.82 1.08
C ILE A 40 14.82 8.14 0.89
N HIS A 41 14.79 6.81 0.92
CA HIS A 41 13.55 6.04 0.92
C HIS A 41 13.41 5.27 2.24
N CYS A 42 12.40 5.65 3.02
CA CYS A 42 12.18 5.12 4.36
C CYS A 42 11.31 3.85 4.37
N GLY A 43 11.63 2.86 3.51
CA GLY A 43 11.07 1.52 3.56
C GLY A 43 9.72 1.32 2.85
N ASP A 44 9.25 0.07 2.87
CA ASP A 44 8.01 -0.40 2.24
C ASP A 44 7.95 -0.14 0.74
N ILE A 45 8.97 -0.62 0.05
CA ILE A 45 9.03 -0.61 -1.42
C ILE A 45 8.22 -1.76 -1.99
N ALA A 46 8.36 -2.97 -1.43
CA ALA A 46 7.54 -4.11 -1.80
C ALA A 46 6.17 -4.04 -1.11
N HIS A 47 5.10 -4.42 -1.83
CA HIS A 47 3.78 -4.59 -1.20
C HIS A 47 3.67 -5.89 -0.42
N THR A 48 4.36 -6.94 -0.87
CA THR A 48 4.39 -8.26 -0.24
C THR A 48 5.80 -8.82 -0.25
N LYS A 49 6.26 -9.27 0.91
CA LYS A 49 7.61 -9.81 1.12
C LYS A 49 7.81 -11.27 0.69
N THR A 50 6.73 -12.00 0.45
CA THR A 50 6.78 -13.46 0.21
C THR A 50 6.48 -13.86 -1.22
N GLN A 51 5.87 -13.00 -1.98
CA GLN A 51 5.51 -13.24 -3.39
C GLN A 51 6.20 -12.20 -4.26
N ILE A 52 7.24 -12.61 -4.95
CA ILE A 52 8.03 -11.75 -5.84
C ILE A 52 7.82 -12.24 -7.27
N SER A 53 7.15 -11.43 -8.09
CA SER A 53 6.98 -11.71 -9.51
C SER A 53 8.13 -11.10 -10.34
N PRO A 54 8.39 -11.64 -11.55
CA PRO A 54 9.35 -11.03 -12.47
C PRO A 54 9.02 -9.57 -12.79
N GLU A 55 7.75 -9.22 -12.90
CA GLU A 55 7.29 -7.85 -13.17
C GLU A 55 7.56 -6.91 -12.00
N PHE A 56 7.47 -7.40 -10.75
CA PHE A 56 7.90 -6.64 -9.58
C PHE A 56 9.40 -6.36 -9.64
N VAL A 57 10.21 -7.39 -9.93
CA VAL A 57 11.69 -7.24 -10.04
C VAL A 57 12.05 -6.22 -11.11
N ASP A 58 11.45 -6.28 -12.28
CA ASP A 58 11.66 -5.33 -13.38
C ASP A 58 11.32 -3.91 -12.95
N MET A 59 10.15 -3.71 -12.36
CA MET A 59 9.69 -2.39 -11.93
C MET A 59 10.54 -1.83 -10.79
N CYS A 60 10.87 -2.65 -9.79
CA CYS A 60 11.68 -2.26 -8.65
C CYS A 60 13.12 -1.92 -9.11
N SER A 61 13.70 -2.74 -9.99
CA SER A 61 15.02 -2.49 -10.57
C SER A 61 15.05 -1.18 -11.35
N SER A 62 14.05 -0.95 -12.19
CA SER A 62 13.90 0.29 -12.94
C SER A 62 13.73 1.50 -12.01
N PHE A 63 12.93 1.35 -10.95
CA PHE A 63 12.70 2.39 -9.95
C PHE A 63 14.02 2.78 -9.26
N PHE A 64 14.75 1.83 -8.74
CA PHE A 64 16.03 2.06 -8.07
C PHE A 64 17.06 2.69 -8.98
N LYS A 65 17.22 2.15 -10.19
CA LYS A 65 18.16 2.69 -11.17
C LYS A 65 17.87 4.16 -11.49
N ASN A 66 16.60 4.49 -11.77
CA ASN A 66 16.23 5.87 -12.09
C ASN A 66 16.43 6.84 -10.92
N LEU A 67 16.22 6.42 -9.67
CA LEU A 67 16.52 7.25 -8.50
C LEU A 67 18.02 7.47 -8.37
N ALA A 68 18.81 6.39 -8.43
CA ALA A 68 20.26 6.43 -8.29
C ALA A 68 20.97 7.18 -9.42
N ASP A 69 20.39 7.20 -10.64
CA ASP A 69 20.84 8.03 -11.76
C ASP A 69 20.60 9.54 -11.53
N ILE A 70 19.67 9.90 -10.62
CA ILE A 70 19.38 11.31 -10.29
C ILE A 70 20.27 11.82 -9.17
N ALA A 71 20.40 11.06 -8.07
CA ALA A 71 21.23 11.40 -6.91
C ALA A 71 21.57 10.14 -6.10
N PRO A 72 22.62 10.17 -5.26
CA PRO A 72 22.90 9.10 -4.32
C PRO A 72 21.65 8.77 -3.49
N THR A 73 21.23 7.50 -3.57
CA THR A 73 19.95 7.02 -3.02
C THR A 73 20.20 6.03 -1.90
N TYR A 74 19.71 6.34 -0.72
CA TYR A 74 19.78 5.50 0.46
C TYR A 74 18.39 4.94 0.77
N ILE A 75 18.32 3.64 1.01
CA ILE A 75 17.08 2.91 1.25
C ILE A 75 17.20 2.17 2.57
N ILE A 76 16.23 2.28 3.46
CA ILE A 76 16.06 1.38 4.59
C ILE A 76 14.95 0.37 4.30
N LEU A 77 14.94 -0.76 5.03
CA LEU A 77 13.87 -1.75 4.91
C LEU A 77 12.64 -1.34 5.74
N GLY A 78 11.46 -1.57 5.17
CA GLY A 78 10.20 -1.54 5.89
C GLY A 78 9.68 -2.96 6.21
N ASN A 79 8.61 -3.03 6.99
CA ASN A 79 8.03 -4.29 7.46
C ASN A 79 7.43 -5.15 6.31
N HIS A 80 7.12 -4.53 5.16
CA HIS A 80 6.70 -5.23 3.94
C HIS A 80 7.86 -5.70 3.05
N ASP A 81 9.07 -5.20 3.26
CA ASP A 81 10.26 -5.61 2.49
C ASP A 81 10.91 -6.87 3.05
N GLY A 82 10.79 -7.12 4.36
CA GLY A 82 11.39 -8.26 5.05
C GLY A 82 10.48 -8.91 6.09
N ASN A 83 10.93 -10.01 6.68
CA ASN A 83 10.17 -10.76 7.66
C ASN A 83 10.64 -10.47 9.09
N LEU A 84 9.94 -9.60 9.83
CA LEU A 84 10.25 -9.26 11.22
C LEU A 84 10.20 -10.46 12.20
N ARG A 85 9.45 -11.52 11.85
CA ARG A 85 9.36 -12.74 12.68
C ARG A 85 10.50 -13.74 12.42
N ASN A 86 11.21 -13.57 11.32
CA ASN A 86 12.35 -14.41 10.95
C ASN A 86 13.42 -13.54 10.27
N LEU A 87 14.29 -12.95 11.09
CA LEU A 87 15.34 -12.03 10.64
C LEU A 87 16.43 -12.70 9.80
N SER A 88 16.56 -14.04 9.90
CA SER A 88 17.50 -14.80 9.08
C SER A 88 17.04 -14.96 7.63
N ARG A 89 15.73 -14.77 7.37
CA ARG A 89 15.19 -14.83 6.01
C ARG A 89 15.60 -13.59 5.22
N GLN A 90 15.98 -13.82 3.97
CA GLN A 90 16.33 -12.74 3.05
C GLN A 90 15.13 -11.83 2.77
N ASP A 91 15.37 -10.51 2.74
CA ASP A 91 14.38 -9.52 2.32
C ASP A 91 14.21 -9.50 0.79
N ALA A 92 13.16 -8.83 0.34
CA ALA A 92 12.80 -8.74 -1.07
C ALA A 92 13.75 -7.83 -1.90
N LEU A 93 14.45 -6.90 -1.25
CA LEU A 93 15.19 -5.83 -1.93
C LEU A 93 16.68 -6.14 -2.11
N THR A 94 17.31 -6.81 -1.15
CA THR A 94 18.74 -7.11 -1.18
C THR A 94 19.19 -7.78 -2.48
N PRO A 95 18.50 -8.82 -3.00
CA PRO A 95 18.92 -9.46 -4.26
C PRO A 95 18.88 -8.50 -5.45
N ILE A 96 17.90 -7.61 -5.50
CA ILE A 96 17.71 -6.63 -6.58
C ILE A 96 18.80 -5.57 -6.52
N VAL A 97 19.04 -4.99 -5.34
CA VAL A 97 20.07 -3.97 -5.15
C VAL A 97 21.47 -4.53 -5.43
N THR A 98 21.76 -5.75 -4.97
CA THR A 98 23.02 -6.43 -5.23
C THR A 98 23.23 -6.71 -6.72
N ALA A 99 22.20 -7.19 -7.42
CA ALA A 99 22.26 -7.45 -8.86
C ALA A 99 22.44 -6.19 -9.70
N LEU A 100 21.80 -5.07 -9.30
CA LEU A 100 21.96 -3.78 -9.96
C LEU A 100 23.37 -3.23 -9.82
N ASN A 101 24.03 -3.45 -8.70
CA ASN A 101 25.39 -2.99 -8.40
C ASN A 101 25.64 -1.53 -8.83
N HIS A 102 24.66 -0.65 -8.56
CA HIS A 102 24.74 0.75 -8.97
C HIS A 102 25.56 1.57 -7.96
N PRO A 103 26.56 2.38 -8.40
CA PRO A 103 27.48 3.09 -7.49
C PRO A 103 26.81 4.10 -6.56
N ASN A 104 25.62 4.58 -6.90
CA ASN A 104 24.85 5.56 -6.12
C ASN A 104 23.64 4.93 -5.42
N LEU A 105 23.56 3.61 -5.29
CA LEU A 105 22.43 2.92 -4.65
C LEU A 105 22.89 2.17 -3.41
N TYR A 106 22.35 2.54 -2.25
CA TYR A 106 22.77 2.02 -0.95
C TYR A 106 21.56 1.48 -0.19
N LEU A 107 21.58 0.18 0.15
CA LEU A 107 20.60 -0.46 1.00
C LEU A 107 21.13 -0.58 2.43
N LEU A 108 20.52 0.14 3.36
CA LEU A 108 20.88 0.19 4.77
C LEU A 108 20.00 -0.81 5.55
N ARG A 109 20.41 -2.09 5.59
CA ARG A 109 19.65 -3.16 6.25
C ARG A 109 19.75 -3.11 7.77
N SER A 110 20.92 -2.78 8.28
CA SER A 110 21.24 -2.78 9.69
C SER A 110 21.29 -1.37 10.25
N SER A 111 21.16 -1.28 11.55
CA SER A 111 21.32 -0.03 12.28
C SER A 111 22.77 0.47 12.21
N GLY A 112 22.95 1.77 12.11
CA GLY A 112 24.27 2.36 12.03
C GLY A 112 24.28 3.75 11.44
N GLU A 113 25.47 4.32 11.33
CA GLU A 113 25.73 5.66 10.83
C GLU A 113 26.36 5.63 9.44
N VAL A 114 25.94 6.57 8.60
CA VAL A 114 26.60 6.88 7.32
C VAL A 114 26.94 8.37 7.31
N ILE A 115 28.20 8.67 7.26
CA ILE A 115 28.71 10.04 7.14
C ILE A 115 28.54 10.47 5.68
N LEU A 116 27.66 11.43 5.43
CA LEU A 116 27.44 11.96 4.07
C LEU A 116 28.53 12.98 3.72
N ASN A 117 28.92 13.82 4.68
CA ASN A 117 30.00 14.79 4.58
C ASN A 117 30.34 15.34 5.97
N ASP A 118 31.15 16.41 6.04
CA ASP A 118 31.60 17.03 7.30
C ASP A 118 30.46 17.58 8.17
N LYS A 119 29.28 17.85 7.59
CA LYS A 119 28.15 18.45 8.29
C LYS A 119 26.98 17.50 8.56
N PHE A 120 26.83 16.43 7.79
CA PHE A 120 25.64 15.58 7.79
C PHE A 120 25.96 14.12 8.01
N VAL A 121 25.19 13.50 8.89
CA VAL A 121 25.19 12.06 9.18
C VAL A 121 23.76 11.55 9.10
N ILE A 122 23.54 10.44 8.41
CA ILE A 122 22.29 9.68 8.52
C ILE A 122 22.48 8.50 9.45
N ASN A 123 21.49 8.26 10.28
CA ASN A 123 21.51 7.24 11.32
C ASN A 123 20.31 6.31 11.08
N THR A 124 20.57 5.07 10.70
CA THR A 124 19.53 4.07 10.48
C THR A 124 19.13 3.44 11.80
N LEU A 125 17.84 3.57 12.17
CA LEU A 125 17.19 2.85 13.25
C LEU A 125 16.39 1.70 12.64
N SER A 126 17.09 0.63 12.25
CA SER A 126 16.48 -0.51 11.54
C SER A 126 15.57 -1.29 12.47
N VAL A 127 14.31 -1.53 12.06
CA VAL A 127 13.37 -2.40 12.78
C VAL A 127 13.76 -3.88 12.71
N PHE A 128 14.68 -4.23 11.81
CA PHE A 128 15.27 -5.56 11.70
C PHE A 128 16.52 -5.74 12.57
N ASP A 129 16.99 -4.67 13.25
CA ASP A 129 18.25 -4.67 13.99
C ASP A 129 18.16 -3.73 15.20
N ARG A 130 17.09 -3.88 15.99
CA ARG A 130 16.78 -2.99 17.13
C ARG A 130 17.85 -3.00 18.21
N ASP A 131 18.46 -4.15 18.48
CA ASP A 131 19.48 -4.31 19.52
C ASP A 131 20.75 -3.49 19.25
N ASN A 132 20.95 -3.07 17.99
CA ASN A 132 22.09 -2.27 17.56
C ASN A 132 21.76 -0.79 17.35
N TRP A 133 20.58 -0.32 17.79
CA TRP A 133 20.29 1.10 17.79
C TRP A 133 21.27 1.86 18.68
N LYS A 134 21.85 2.92 18.14
CA LYS A 134 22.86 3.73 18.84
C LYS A 134 22.53 5.20 18.77
N LEU A 135 22.99 5.93 19.77
CA LEU A 135 22.99 7.39 19.76
C LEU A 135 24.02 7.91 18.75
N PRO A 136 23.82 9.11 18.18
CA PRO A 136 24.77 9.72 17.27
C PRO A 136 26.19 9.82 17.88
N THR A 137 27.20 9.37 17.12
CA THR A 137 28.61 9.47 17.56
C THR A 137 29.22 10.84 17.29
N SER A 138 28.60 11.63 16.43
CA SER A 138 29.08 12.97 16.03
C SER A 138 28.02 14.03 16.36
N PRO A 139 27.85 14.44 17.63
CA PRO A 139 26.82 15.39 18.05
C PRO A 139 26.98 16.80 17.47
N ASP A 140 28.18 17.17 17.01
CA ASP A 140 28.42 18.46 16.37
C ASP A 140 27.87 18.55 14.95
N ARG A 141 27.67 17.40 14.31
CA ARG A 141 27.07 17.29 12.96
C ARG A 141 25.54 17.33 13.04
N ILE A 142 24.91 17.51 11.90
CA ILE A 142 23.46 17.38 11.75
C ILE A 142 23.17 15.89 11.58
N ASN A 143 22.46 15.34 12.56
CA ASN A 143 22.11 13.93 12.64
C ASN A 143 20.67 13.72 12.20
N ILE A 144 20.45 12.96 11.12
CA ILE A 144 19.15 12.62 10.57
C ILE A 144 18.87 11.15 10.89
N ALA A 145 17.85 10.87 11.69
CA ALA A 145 17.39 9.50 11.94
C ALA A 145 16.54 9.02 10.76
N LEU A 146 16.78 7.81 10.28
CA LEU A 146 15.95 7.09 9.34
C LEU A 146 15.23 5.96 10.08
N TYR A 147 13.91 5.94 10.01
CA TYR A 147 13.10 4.97 10.75
C TYR A 147 11.89 4.53 9.93
N HIS A 148 11.53 3.26 10.00
CA HIS A 148 10.29 2.75 9.44
C HIS A 148 9.48 2.03 10.52
N GLY A 149 8.36 2.62 10.89
CA GLY A 149 7.45 2.07 11.91
C GLY A 149 6.51 3.15 12.44
N SER A 150 5.51 2.73 13.20
CA SER A 150 4.49 3.62 13.74
C SER A 150 4.94 4.25 15.07
N ILE A 151 4.76 5.55 15.19
CA ILE A 151 4.97 6.31 16.44
C ILE A 151 3.62 6.54 17.13
N SER A 152 3.58 6.39 18.44
CA SER A 152 2.37 6.62 19.24
C SER A 152 1.78 8.01 18.98
N GLY A 153 0.45 8.11 18.82
CA GLY A 153 -0.28 9.34 18.55
C GLY A 153 -0.40 9.74 17.09
N VAL A 154 0.20 9.01 16.15
CA VAL A 154 0.06 9.29 14.69
C VAL A 154 -1.37 9.08 14.21
N LYS A 155 -1.73 9.76 13.13
CA LYS A 155 -3.06 9.67 12.52
C LYS A 155 -2.96 9.05 11.13
N THR A 156 -3.92 8.20 10.81
CA THR A 156 -4.13 7.71 9.44
C THR A 156 -4.89 8.72 8.58
N ASP A 157 -4.97 8.50 7.28
CA ASP A 157 -5.77 9.33 6.34
C ASP A 157 -7.26 9.35 6.71
N THR A 158 -7.77 8.29 7.34
CA THR A 158 -9.17 8.22 7.81
C THR A 158 -9.43 9.05 9.08
N GLY A 159 -8.38 9.63 9.67
CA GLY A 159 -8.44 10.43 10.90
C GLY A 159 -8.35 9.61 12.18
N TRP A 160 -8.23 8.27 12.08
CA TRP A 160 -8.01 7.41 13.25
C TRP A 160 -6.63 7.69 13.84
N ALA A 161 -6.59 7.93 15.15
CA ALA A 161 -5.36 8.12 15.88
C ALA A 161 -4.89 6.79 16.49
N MET A 162 -3.64 6.44 16.25
CA MET A 162 -2.99 5.26 16.83
C MET A 162 -2.48 5.62 18.23
N GLU A 163 -3.21 5.24 19.26
CA GLU A 163 -2.84 5.56 20.65
C GLU A 163 -1.52 4.89 21.05
N HIS A 164 -1.31 3.65 20.61
CA HIS A 164 -0.11 2.87 20.85
C HIS A 164 0.52 2.49 19.51
N GLY A 165 1.64 3.14 19.17
CA GLY A 165 2.50 2.79 18.05
C GLY A 165 3.54 1.72 18.45
N GLU A 166 4.39 1.34 17.52
CA GLU A 166 5.52 0.44 17.82
C GLU A 166 6.55 1.09 18.73
N ASP A 167 6.72 2.40 18.58
CA ASP A 167 7.67 3.20 19.38
C ASP A 167 7.06 4.54 19.80
N ASP A 168 7.77 5.25 20.70
CA ASP A 168 7.44 6.61 21.12
C ASP A 168 8.36 7.62 20.44
N ILE A 169 7.90 8.85 20.29
CA ILE A 169 8.65 9.93 19.64
C ILE A 169 10.01 10.21 20.32
N ASN A 170 10.15 9.85 21.60
CA ASN A 170 11.37 10.04 22.37
C ASN A 170 12.59 9.31 21.81
N ILE A 171 12.42 8.29 20.96
CA ILE A 171 13.54 7.63 20.25
C ILE A 171 14.35 8.61 19.40
N PHE A 172 13.76 9.75 19.05
CA PHE A 172 14.42 10.78 18.22
C PHE A 172 15.05 11.92 19.02
N ASN A 173 14.99 11.93 20.36
CA ASN A 173 15.45 13.06 21.19
C ASN A 173 16.91 13.46 20.96
N ASN A 174 17.77 12.54 20.51
CA ASN A 174 19.19 12.81 20.26
C ASN A 174 19.51 13.08 18.79
N PHE A 175 18.51 13.16 17.93
CA PHE A 175 18.65 13.44 16.52
C PHE A 175 18.12 14.83 16.18
N ASP A 176 18.73 15.48 15.19
CA ASP A 176 18.30 16.81 14.75
C ASP A 176 17.05 16.73 13.86
N TYR A 177 16.92 15.66 13.07
CA TYR A 177 15.82 15.40 12.16
C TYR A 177 15.42 13.90 12.16
N GLY A 178 14.16 13.62 11.85
CA GLY A 178 13.65 12.26 11.66
C GLY A 178 12.91 12.13 10.32
N PHE A 179 13.41 11.24 9.45
CA PHE A 179 12.76 10.85 8.21
C PHE A 179 12.14 9.46 8.40
N LEU A 180 10.81 9.38 8.32
CA LEU A 180 10.04 8.22 8.73
C LEU A 180 9.27 7.61 7.56
N GLY A 181 8.94 6.31 7.65
CA GLY A 181 8.00 5.57 6.79
C GLY A 181 7.06 4.72 7.64
N ASP A 182 6.10 4.01 7.03
CA ASP A 182 5.01 3.19 7.57
C ASP A 182 3.64 3.88 7.59
N ILE A 183 3.60 5.17 7.84
CA ILE A 183 2.34 5.90 7.94
C ILE A 183 2.03 6.61 6.62
N HIS A 184 0.98 6.15 5.95
CA HIS A 184 0.59 6.63 4.62
C HIS A 184 0.03 8.05 4.60
N LYS A 185 -0.36 8.61 5.75
CA LYS A 185 -0.89 9.98 5.81
C LYS A 185 0.17 10.99 5.40
N THR A 186 -0.19 11.78 4.40
CA THR A 186 0.69 12.73 3.73
C THR A 186 1.21 13.82 4.66
N ASN A 187 2.53 14.04 4.61
CA ASN A 187 3.21 15.18 5.21
C ASN A 187 2.90 15.38 6.70
N GLN A 188 2.91 14.29 7.49
CA GLN A 188 2.57 14.36 8.92
C GLN A 188 3.79 14.66 9.78
N ALA A 189 3.83 15.87 10.38
CA ALA A 189 4.81 16.23 11.39
C ALA A 189 4.40 15.68 12.76
N LEU A 190 5.37 15.18 13.52
CA LEU A 190 5.16 14.61 14.85
C LEU A 190 5.57 15.56 15.97
N ASP A 191 6.54 16.43 15.72
CA ASP A 191 7.02 17.41 16.67
C ASP A 191 6.53 18.83 16.31
N LYS A 192 6.57 19.73 17.29
CA LYS A 192 6.13 21.13 17.11
C LYS A 192 6.98 21.90 16.10
N LYS A 193 8.26 21.54 15.94
CA LYS A 193 9.19 22.18 15.00
C LYS A 193 9.06 21.62 13.59
N GLY A 194 8.40 20.46 13.43
CA GLY A 194 8.22 19.80 12.15
C GLY A 194 9.48 19.13 11.59
N LYS A 195 10.41 18.77 12.46
CA LYS A 195 11.68 18.11 12.10
C LYS A 195 11.56 16.60 11.96
N ILE A 196 10.56 16.00 12.59
CA ILE A 196 10.29 14.58 12.57
C ILE A 196 9.01 14.37 11.77
N ARG A 197 9.10 13.68 10.61
CA ARG A 197 7.99 13.60 9.66
C ARG A 197 7.88 12.27 8.95
N TYR A 198 6.62 11.93 8.65
CA TYR A 198 6.25 10.99 7.60
C TYR A 198 5.98 11.74 6.30
N PRO A 199 6.47 11.29 5.15
CA PRO A 199 6.11 11.86 3.85
C PRO A 199 4.70 11.40 3.43
N GLY A 200 4.26 10.25 3.91
CA GLY A 200 3.14 9.49 3.43
C GLY A 200 3.54 8.51 2.32
N SER A 201 2.58 7.75 1.82
CA SER A 201 2.85 6.85 0.70
C SER A 201 3.17 7.61 -0.59
N THR A 202 4.11 7.08 -1.37
CA THR A 202 4.49 7.66 -2.67
C THR A 202 3.36 7.60 -3.69
N VAL A 203 2.54 6.53 -3.62
CA VAL A 203 1.40 6.28 -4.50
C VAL A 203 0.18 5.91 -3.65
N GLN A 204 -0.99 6.43 -4.02
CA GLN A 204 -2.24 6.08 -3.35
C GLN A 204 -2.50 4.57 -3.45
N GLN A 205 -2.69 3.89 -2.32
CA GLN A 205 -2.80 2.43 -2.25
C GLN A 205 -4.24 1.91 -2.26
N ASN A 206 -5.18 2.66 -1.71
CA ASN A 206 -6.55 2.20 -1.52
C ASN A 206 -7.55 3.36 -1.31
N HIS A 207 -8.84 3.00 -1.17
CA HIS A 207 -9.94 3.95 -0.93
C HIS A 207 -9.95 4.62 0.46
N GLY A 208 -9.12 4.20 1.37
CA GLY A 208 -8.97 4.82 2.70
C GLY A 208 -7.97 5.97 2.69
N GLU A 209 -7.26 6.17 1.58
CA GLU A 209 -6.24 7.19 1.45
C GLU A 209 -6.70 8.37 0.60
N THR A 210 -6.19 9.56 0.92
CA THR A 210 -6.34 10.76 0.07
C THR A 210 -5.48 10.66 -1.19
N ASN A 211 -5.80 11.44 -2.22
CA ASN A 211 -5.07 11.41 -3.50
C ASN A 211 -4.00 12.52 -3.60
N ASP A 212 -3.53 13.01 -2.47
CA ASP A 212 -2.45 13.99 -2.36
C ASP A 212 -1.09 13.34 -2.04
N LYS A 213 -0.88 12.11 -2.49
CA LYS A 213 0.34 11.33 -2.25
C LYS A 213 1.55 11.93 -2.95
N GLY A 214 2.76 11.57 -2.48
CA GLY A 214 3.95 12.14 -3.07
C GLY A 214 5.20 11.95 -2.21
N PHE A 215 6.00 13.00 -2.10
CA PHE A 215 7.27 12.98 -1.38
C PHE A 215 7.59 14.36 -0.81
N LEU A 216 8.56 14.42 0.10
CA LEU A 216 9.03 15.67 0.69
C LEU A 216 10.37 16.08 0.09
N ILE A 217 10.55 17.38 -0.11
CA ILE A 217 11.86 18.00 -0.33
C ILE A 217 12.23 18.81 0.90
N TRP A 218 13.34 18.46 1.50
CA TRP A 218 13.93 19.18 2.60
C TRP A 218 15.12 20.00 2.09
N ASP A 219 15.22 21.28 2.47
CA ASP A 219 16.43 22.08 2.33
C ASP A 219 16.94 22.42 3.74
N ILE A 220 17.95 21.64 4.21
CA ILE A 220 18.48 21.71 5.56
C ILE A 220 19.79 22.52 5.53
N LYS A 221 19.81 23.63 6.25
CA LYS A 221 20.97 24.54 6.36
C LYS A 221 21.68 24.44 7.70
N GLY A 222 20.98 24.01 8.73
CA GLY A 222 21.48 23.88 10.09
C GLY A 222 20.52 23.07 10.96
N LYS A 223 20.89 22.85 12.21
CA LYS A 223 20.07 22.04 13.16
C LYS A 223 18.67 22.61 13.39
N ASP A 224 18.48 23.93 13.30
CA ASP A 224 17.20 24.62 13.46
C ASP A 224 16.83 25.47 12.22
N SER A 225 17.55 25.33 11.11
CA SER A 225 17.32 26.10 9.89
C SER A 225 17.04 25.16 8.72
N PHE A 226 15.77 25.04 8.33
CA PHE A 226 15.34 24.19 7.21
C PHE A 226 14.03 24.67 6.61
N THR A 227 13.74 24.18 5.40
CA THR A 227 12.40 24.17 4.80
C THR A 227 12.05 22.76 4.41
N CYS A 228 10.75 22.46 4.42
CA CYS A 228 10.22 21.15 4.01
C CYS A 228 8.98 21.38 3.15
N ALA A 229 9.03 20.98 1.90
CA ALA A 229 7.94 21.13 0.94
C ALA A 229 7.42 19.76 0.47
N HIS A 230 6.10 19.64 0.38
CA HIS A 230 5.45 18.45 -0.15
C HIS A 230 5.23 18.58 -1.65
N HIS A 231 5.60 17.55 -2.40
CA HIS A 231 5.45 17.45 -3.85
C HIS A 231 4.45 16.34 -4.21
N ILE A 232 3.26 16.74 -4.66
CA ILE A 232 2.17 15.81 -5.00
C ILE A 232 2.49 15.05 -6.28
N LEU A 233 2.21 13.73 -6.28
CA LEU A 233 2.24 12.84 -7.44
C LEU A 233 0.81 12.38 -7.74
N LEU A 234 0.32 12.69 -8.92
CA LEU A 234 -1.06 12.39 -9.28
C LEU A 234 -1.21 10.95 -9.74
N ASN A 235 -2.06 10.19 -9.04
CA ASN A 235 -2.48 8.89 -9.53
C ASN A 235 -3.40 9.06 -10.75
N PRO A 236 -3.08 8.48 -11.93
CA PRO A 236 -3.91 8.60 -13.13
C PRO A 236 -5.29 7.93 -12.98
N LYS A 237 -5.40 6.95 -12.07
CA LYS A 237 -6.64 6.23 -11.75
C LYS A 237 -6.90 6.21 -10.25
N PRO A 238 -7.24 7.36 -9.64
CA PRO A 238 -7.34 7.49 -8.20
C PRO A 238 -8.48 6.67 -7.62
N PHE A 239 -8.28 6.21 -6.38
CA PHE A 239 -9.33 5.63 -5.55
C PHE A 239 -10.14 6.75 -4.92
N ILE A 240 -11.42 6.84 -5.26
CA ILE A 240 -12.30 7.92 -4.77
C ILE A 240 -13.50 7.31 -4.05
N THR A 241 -13.72 7.73 -2.82
CA THR A 241 -14.89 7.35 -2.03
C THR A 241 -15.93 8.44 -2.08
N ILE A 242 -17.16 8.11 -2.49
CA ILE A 242 -18.31 9.00 -2.57
C ILE A 242 -19.37 8.53 -1.57
N ARG A 243 -19.73 9.40 -0.64
CA ARG A 243 -20.84 9.15 0.29
C ARG A 243 -22.16 9.52 -0.40
N LEU A 244 -23.06 8.55 -0.49
CA LEU A 244 -24.42 8.77 -0.97
C LEU A 244 -25.22 9.57 0.07
N THR A 245 -26.20 10.35 -0.42
CA THR A 245 -27.17 10.97 0.48
C THR A 245 -28.02 9.88 1.18
N PRO A 246 -28.73 10.21 2.27
CA PRO A 246 -29.64 9.24 2.94
C PRO A 246 -30.69 8.62 2.00
N LYS A 247 -31.04 9.29 0.89
CA LYS A 247 -31.94 8.80 -0.16
C LYS A 247 -31.20 8.06 -1.29
N GLY A 248 -29.92 7.72 -1.14
CA GLY A 248 -29.13 6.98 -2.13
C GLY A 248 -28.72 7.77 -3.36
N ARG A 249 -28.75 9.11 -3.33
CA ARG A 249 -28.36 9.94 -4.46
C ARG A 249 -26.90 10.36 -4.37
N LEU A 250 -26.25 10.51 -5.51
CA LEU A 250 -24.93 11.15 -5.61
C LEU A 250 -25.03 12.63 -5.22
N PRO A 251 -24.03 13.18 -4.51
CA PRO A 251 -23.96 14.62 -4.26
C PRO A 251 -23.90 15.43 -5.56
N ASN A 252 -24.54 16.61 -5.58
CA ASN A 252 -24.68 17.41 -6.79
C ASN A 252 -23.34 17.96 -7.31
N LYS A 253 -22.48 18.45 -6.41
CA LYS A 253 -21.18 19.04 -6.73
C LYS A 253 -20.06 18.05 -6.46
N LEU A 254 -19.75 17.22 -7.45
CA LEU A 254 -18.64 16.26 -7.40
C LEU A 254 -17.77 16.45 -8.64
N THR A 255 -16.49 16.65 -8.40
CA THR A 255 -15.46 16.53 -9.43
C THR A 255 -14.78 15.20 -9.25
N VAL A 256 -14.88 14.33 -10.24
CA VAL A 256 -14.27 13.00 -10.24
C VAL A 256 -13.41 12.90 -11.49
N GLN A 257 -12.18 12.49 -11.31
CA GLN A 257 -11.26 12.23 -12.40
C GLN A 257 -11.78 11.06 -13.25
N LYS A 258 -11.71 11.19 -14.57
CA LYS A 258 -12.04 10.12 -15.51
C LYS A 258 -11.16 8.88 -15.22
N SER A 259 -11.71 7.68 -15.39
CA SER A 259 -11.05 6.42 -15.09
C SER A 259 -10.68 6.20 -13.60
N ALA A 260 -11.26 7.00 -12.69
CA ALA A 260 -11.11 6.75 -11.25
C ALA A 260 -11.74 5.41 -10.85
N ARG A 261 -11.24 4.83 -9.75
CA ARG A 261 -11.85 3.67 -9.08
C ARG A 261 -12.79 4.21 -8.01
N LEU A 262 -14.09 4.05 -8.21
CA LEU A 262 -15.10 4.63 -7.31
C LEU A 262 -15.56 3.62 -6.27
N ARG A 263 -15.72 4.10 -5.04
CA ARG A 263 -16.46 3.41 -3.98
C ARG A 263 -17.61 4.29 -3.54
N LEU A 264 -18.83 3.83 -3.74
CA LEU A 264 -20.03 4.46 -3.20
C LEU A 264 -20.29 3.92 -1.80
N ILE A 265 -20.53 4.80 -0.83
CA ILE A 265 -20.82 4.42 0.55
C ILE A 265 -22.18 4.97 0.95
N SER A 266 -23.04 4.14 1.57
CA SER A 266 -24.22 4.59 2.30
C SER A 266 -24.10 4.29 3.78
N GLU A 267 -24.60 5.18 4.61
CA GLU A 267 -24.72 4.97 6.07
C GLU A 267 -26.01 4.19 6.41
N ASN A 268 -26.96 4.13 5.48
CA ASN A 268 -28.25 3.44 5.62
C ASN A 268 -28.31 2.20 4.73
N ASN A 269 -29.15 1.23 5.10
CA ASN A 269 -29.54 0.17 4.18
C ASN A 269 -30.43 0.76 3.09
N LEU A 270 -29.92 0.79 1.88
CA LEU A 270 -30.65 1.25 0.71
C LEU A 270 -31.25 0.07 -0.05
N PRO A 271 -32.48 0.22 -0.62
CA PRO A 271 -33.01 -0.74 -1.55
C PRO A 271 -32.09 -0.97 -2.74
N LEU A 272 -32.05 -2.20 -3.23
CA LEU A 272 -31.12 -2.60 -4.29
C LEU A 272 -31.30 -1.78 -5.60
N ASP A 273 -32.55 -1.47 -5.96
CA ASP A 273 -32.86 -0.64 -7.12
C ASP A 273 -32.32 0.79 -7.00
N VAL A 274 -32.30 1.35 -5.79
CA VAL A 274 -31.72 2.66 -5.48
C VAL A 274 -30.18 2.61 -5.63
N VAL A 275 -29.55 1.55 -5.12
CA VAL A 275 -28.11 1.33 -5.24
C VAL A 275 -27.72 1.17 -6.71
N ARG A 276 -28.42 0.32 -7.48
CA ARG A 276 -28.20 0.13 -8.92
C ARG A 276 -28.28 1.43 -9.67
N ARG A 277 -29.34 2.22 -9.44
CA ARG A 277 -29.51 3.54 -10.07
C ARG A 277 -28.37 4.50 -9.75
N ALA A 278 -27.88 4.51 -8.49
CA ALA A 278 -26.73 5.34 -8.12
C ALA A 278 -25.44 4.90 -8.83
N VAL A 279 -25.21 3.59 -8.96
CA VAL A 279 -24.08 3.03 -9.71
C VAL A 279 -24.15 3.40 -11.18
N ASP A 280 -25.32 3.25 -11.82
CA ASP A 280 -25.50 3.56 -13.25
C ASP A 280 -25.29 5.05 -13.52
N ILE A 281 -25.80 5.92 -12.64
CA ILE A 281 -25.57 7.37 -12.74
C ILE A 281 -24.07 7.67 -12.59
N ALA A 282 -23.38 7.01 -11.63
CA ALA A 282 -21.94 7.20 -11.45
C ALA A 282 -21.15 6.76 -12.70
N LYS A 283 -21.49 5.62 -13.29
CA LYS A 283 -20.88 5.12 -14.54
C LYS A 283 -21.06 6.09 -15.70
N LEU A 284 -22.28 6.56 -15.91
CA LEU A 284 -22.62 7.51 -16.99
C LEU A 284 -21.91 8.86 -16.80
N ARG A 285 -21.96 9.41 -15.58
CA ARG A 285 -21.46 10.75 -15.28
C ARG A 285 -19.94 10.83 -15.26
N PHE A 286 -19.25 9.86 -14.65
CA PHE A 286 -17.82 9.95 -14.34
C PHE A 286 -16.96 9.05 -15.21
N LYS A 287 -17.52 8.06 -15.91
CA LYS A 287 -16.80 7.07 -16.71
C LYS A 287 -15.62 6.44 -15.93
N PRO A 288 -15.89 5.92 -14.74
CA PRO A 288 -14.86 5.30 -13.90
C PRO A 288 -14.35 4.00 -14.50
N GLU A 289 -13.18 3.52 -14.02
CA GLU A 289 -12.68 2.18 -14.34
C GLU A 289 -13.54 1.10 -13.67
N VAL A 290 -13.89 1.33 -12.41
CA VAL A 290 -14.73 0.42 -11.61
C VAL A 290 -15.57 1.22 -10.63
N VAL A 291 -16.76 0.70 -10.29
CA VAL A 291 -17.61 1.22 -9.22
C VAL A 291 -17.91 0.09 -8.24
N THR A 292 -17.61 0.30 -6.97
CA THR A 292 -17.97 -0.59 -5.87
C THR A 292 -18.95 0.09 -4.93
N TYR A 293 -19.75 -0.68 -4.20
CA TYR A 293 -20.69 -0.18 -3.19
C TYR A 293 -20.41 -0.81 -1.84
N LEU A 294 -20.57 -0.01 -0.77
CA LEU A 294 -20.42 -0.44 0.62
C LEU A 294 -21.55 0.16 1.47
N SER A 295 -22.35 -0.67 2.14
CA SER A 295 -23.27 -0.22 3.18
C SER A 295 -22.57 -0.22 4.54
N ARG A 296 -22.70 0.89 5.29
CA ARG A 296 -22.22 1.05 6.67
C ARG A 296 -23.34 1.08 7.69
N SER A 297 -24.49 0.48 7.41
CA SER A 297 -25.60 0.47 8.37
C SER A 297 -25.18 -0.14 9.71
N ALA A 298 -25.63 0.47 10.80
CA ALA A 298 -25.29 0.07 12.16
C ALA A 298 -25.60 -1.41 12.41
N GLY A 299 -24.59 -2.19 12.76
CA GLY A 299 -24.73 -3.56 13.27
C GLY A 299 -24.19 -4.70 12.41
N LYS A 300 -23.82 -4.48 11.15
CA LYS A 300 -23.12 -5.51 10.35
C LYS A 300 -21.97 -4.86 9.58
N ARG A 301 -20.74 -5.31 9.81
CA ARG A 301 -19.64 -5.07 8.85
C ARG A 301 -20.07 -5.74 7.54
N GLY A 302 -20.67 -4.96 6.66
CA GLY A 302 -21.09 -5.42 5.35
C GLY A 302 -19.88 -5.85 4.54
N ASN A 303 -19.96 -7.01 3.92
CA ASN A 303 -19.02 -7.45 2.92
C ASN A 303 -18.86 -6.38 1.84
N VAL A 304 -17.64 -6.14 1.42
CA VAL A 304 -17.36 -5.30 0.25
C VAL A 304 -17.74 -6.11 -0.98
N GLU A 305 -18.93 -5.84 -1.51
CA GLU A 305 -19.33 -6.40 -2.80
C GLU A 305 -18.80 -5.51 -3.92
N SER A 306 -17.89 -6.05 -4.71
CA SER A 306 -17.50 -5.43 -5.97
C SER A 306 -18.64 -5.63 -6.97
N LEU A 307 -19.36 -4.57 -7.28
CA LEU A 307 -20.33 -4.57 -8.37
C LEU A 307 -19.58 -4.44 -9.71
N THR A 308 -18.89 -5.50 -10.12
CA THR A 308 -18.54 -5.71 -11.52
C THR A 308 -19.79 -6.16 -12.27
N ASN A 309 -19.94 -5.68 -13.46
CA ASN A 309 -21.01 -5.74 -14.45
C ASN A 309 -22.03 -6.88 -14.37
N ASN A 310 -22.71 -7.29 -13.45
CA ASN A 310 -23.85 -8.21 -13.41
C ASN A 310 -24.14 -8.87 -12.05
N LEU A 311 -23.68 -8.31 -10.93
CA LEU A 311 -24.07 -8.88 -9.66
C LEU A 311 -25.39 -8.29 -9.15
N ILE A 312 -26.47 -8.80 -9.69
CA ILE A 312 -27.66 -9.21 -8.95
C ILE A 312 -27.19 -10.06 -7.77
N GLN A 313 -27.87 -10.04 -6.62
CA GLN A 313 -27.77 -11.13 -5.66
C GLN A 313 -28.23 -12.45 -6.34
N GLU A 314 -27.41 -12.94 -7.22
CA GLU A 314 -27.49 -14.30 -7.67
C GLU A 314 -27.02 -15.12 -6.49
N ASP A 315 -27.80 -16.07 -6.08
CA ASP A 315 -27.47 -16.96 -4.98
C ASP A 315 -26.17 -17.68 -5.39
N LEU A 316 -25.04 -17.28 -4.78
CA LEU A 316 -23.73 -17.91 -5.04
C LEU A 316 -23.74 -19.43 -4.79
N ARG A 317 -24.87 -19.97 -4.33
CA ARG A 317 -25.16 -21.39 -4.21
C ARG A 317 -25.81 -21.97 -5.45
N ASP A 318 -26.29 -21.13 -6.36
CA ASP A 318 -26.79 -21.59 -7.65
C ASP A 318 -25.59 -22.08 -8.50
N VAL A 319 -25.70 -23.35 -8.93
CA VAL A 319 -24.64 -24.01 -9.72
C VAL A 319 -24.40 -23.29 -11.04
N ALA A 320 -25.44 -22.73 -11.66
CA ALA A 320 -25.32 -21.99 -12.91
C ALA A 320 -24.52 -20.69 -12.70
N VAL A 321 -24.80 -19.97 -11.62
CA VAL A 321 -24.03 -18.75 -11.25
C VAL A 321 -22.57 -19.07 -10.94
N GLN A 322 -22.31 -20.17 -10.26
CA GLN A 322 -20.95 -20.63 -10.00
C GLN A 322 -20.22 -20.99 -11.31
N GLU A 323 -20.91 -21.62 -12.27
CA GLU A 323 -20.36 -21.97 -13.58
C GLU A 323 -19.99 -20.72 -14.39
N GLU A 324 -20.79 -19.64 -14.34
CA GLU A 324 -20.46 -18.36 -14.96
C GLU A 324 -19.18 -17.74 -14.35
N PHE A 325 -19.06 -17.73 -13.03
CA PHE A 325 -17.82 -17.26 -12.37
C PHE A 325 -16.60 -18.12 -12.69
N ILE A 326 -16.75 -19.43 -12.75
CA ILE A 326 -15.69 -20.36 -13.15
C ILE A 326 -15.24 -20.05 -14.58
N GLN A 327 -16.18 -19.82 -15.48
CA GLN A 327 -15.90 -19.49 -16.87
C GLN A 327 -15.18 -18.15 -16.99
N GLU A 328 -15.65 -17.11 -16.29
CA GLU A 328 -15.03 -15.79 -16.28
C GLU A 328 -13.59 -15.87 -15.73
N TYR A 329 -13.40 -16.59 -14.62
CA TYR A 329 -12.08 -16.77 -14.01
C TYR A 329 -11.09 -17.51 -14.91
N LEU A 330 -11.56 -18.55 -15.60
CA LEU A 330 -10.74 -19.39 -16.45
C LEU A 330 -10.52 -18.83 -17.87
N ASN A 331 -11.23 -17.77 -18.24
CA ASN A 331 -11.15 -17.16 -19.58
C ASN A 331 -9.73 -16.71 -19.94
N ASP A 332 -8.99 -16.18 -18.96
CA ASP A 332 -7.60 -15.73 -19.14
C ASP A 332 -6.62 -16.89 -19.36
N TYR A 333 -6.98 -18.11 -18.93
CA TYR A 333 -6.15 -19.32 -19.04
C TYR A 333 -6.43 -20.13 -20.32
N GLN A 334 -7.48 -19.80 -21.08
CA GLN A 334 -7.91 -20.49 -22.30
C GLN A 334 -7.92 -22.02 -22.14
N PRO A 335 -8.65 -22.59 -21.15
CA PRO A 335 -8.67 -24.01 -20.92
C PRO A 335 -9.29 -24.75 -22.09
N SER A 336 -8.89 -26.00 -22.33
CA SER A 336 -9.58 -26.85 -23.29
C SER A 336 -11.00 -27.16 -22.84
N ASP A 337 -11.93 -27.38 -23.77
CA ASP A 337 -13.32 -27.76 -23.48
C ASP A 337 -13.42 -28.96 -22.52
N ASN A 338 -12.52 -29.93 -22.66
CA ASN A 338 -12.45 -31.10 -21.79
C ASN A 338 -12.07 -30.70 -20.34
N THR A 339 -11.17 -29.73 -20.16
CA THR A 339 -10.78 -29.21 -18.82
C THR A 339 -11.94 -28.45 -18.20
N LEU A 340 -12.60 -27.59 -18.96
CA LEU A 340 -13.73 -26.79 -18.50
C LEU A 340 -14.89 -27.71 -18.06
N ASN A 341 -15.24 -28.71 -18.88
CA ASN A 341 -16.28 -29.69 -18.57
C ASN A 341 -15.97 -30.47 -17.27
N LYS A 342 -14.72 -30.87 -17.05
CA LYS A 342 -14.32 -31.53 -15.79
C LYS A 342 -14.49 -30.63 -14.58
N VAL A 343 -14.16 -29.34 -14.71
CA VAL A 343 -14.35 -28.37 -13.60
C VAL A 343 -15.84 -28.22 -13.29
N TYR A 344 -16.70 -28.14 -14.30
CA TYR A 344 -18.15 -28.06 -14.09
C TYR A 344 -18.72 -29.36 -13.47
N GLU A 345 -18.27 -30.53 -13.90
CA GLU A 345 -18.65 -31.80 -13.27
C GLU A 345 -18.23 -31.86 -11.80
N MET A 346 -17.02 -31.39 -11.47
CA MET A 346 -16.58 -31.30 -10.08
C MET A 346 -17.44 -30.33 -9.27
N ASN A 347 -17.74 -29.15 -9.82
CA ASN A 347 -18.60 -28.17 -9.17
C ASN A 347 -19.98 -28.76 -8.86
N LYS A 348 -20.64 -29.39 -9.82
CA LYS A 348 -21.92 -30.10 -9.63
C LYS A 348 -21.82 -31.21 -8.59
N LYS A 349 -20.76 -32.00 -8.64
CA LYS A 349 -20.54 -33.09 -7.69
C LYS A 349 -20.49 -32.59 -6.24
N TYR A 350 -19.73 -31.52 -5.98
CA TYR A 350 -19.59 -30.98 -4.63
C TYR A 350 -20.84 -30.28 -4.15
N ASN A 351 -21.57 -29.55 -4.99
CA ASN A 351 -22.84 -28.97 -4.65
C ASN A 351 -23.89 -30.04 -4.28
N ASN A 352 -23.97 -31.15 -5.04
CA ASN A 352 -24.85 -32.28 -4.75
C ASN A 352 -24.50 -33.01 -3.43
N LEU A 353 -23.23 -33.02 -3.03
CA LEU A 353 -22.83 -33.56 -1.72
C LEU A 353 -23.32 -32.69 -0.55
N VAL A 354 -23.29 -31.37 -0.71
CA VAL A 354 -23.76 -30.41 0.29
C VAL A 354 -25.28 -30.41 0.40
N GLU A 355 -26.02 -30.59 -0.68
CA GLU A 355 -27.49 -30.69 -0.66
C GLU A 355 -28.01 -31.92 0.05
N LYS A 356 -27.23 -33.01 0.06
CA LYS A 356 -27.65 -34.28 0.74
C LYS A 356 -27.44 -34.26 2.24
N GLU A 357 -26.69 -33.31 2.78
CA GLU A 357 -26.55 -33.11 4.23
C GLU A 357 -27.61 -32.12 4.72
N GLU A 358 -28.84 -32.62 4.87
CA GLU A 358 -30.00 -31.81 5.31
C GLU A 358 -29.90 -31.17 6.71
N ASP A 359 -28.82 -31.43 7.47
CA ASP A 359 -28.66 -31.00 8.87
C ASP A 359 -27.73 -29.77 9.03
N VAL A 360 -27.29 -29.13 7.97
CA VAL A 360 -26.48 -27.91 8.07
C VAL A 360 -27.37 -26.70 8.36
N ARG A 361 -27.64 -26.42 9.64
CA ARG A 361 -28.35 -25.23 10.08
C ARG A 361 -27.71 -23.95 9.56
N ARG A 362 -28.42 -23.23 8.72
CA ARG A 362 -28.04 -22.00 8.04
C ARG A 362 -28.01 -20.83 9.04
N ASN A 363 -27.01 -20.64 9.84
CA ASN A 363 -26.71 -19.48 10.70
C ASN A 363 -25.84 -19.87 11.90
N ILE A 364 -24.93 -20.82 11.72
CA ILE A 364 -23.97 -21.19 12.76
C ILE A 364 -22.73 -20.33 12.61
N ASN A 365 -22.37 -19.60 13.66
CA ASN A 365 -21.06 -18.97 13.78
C ASN A 365 -20.00 -20.06 13.99
N TRP A 366 -19.32 -20.43 12.93
CA TRP A 366 -18.25 -21.40 12.97
C TRP A 366 -17.05 -20.85 13.74
N LYS A 367 -16.63 -21.53 14.78
CA LYS A 367 -15.34 -21.33 15.42
C LYS A 367 -14.46 -22.51 15.05
N LEU A 368 -13.38 -22.25 14.31
CA LEU A 368 -12.35 -23.23 14.05
C LEU A 368 -11.68 -23.57 15.37
N LYS A 369 -11.89 -24.79 15.91
CA LYS A 369 -11.31 -25.25 17.18
C LYS A 369 -9.97 -25.94 16.96
N ARG A 370 -9.81 -26.63 15.85
CA ARG A 370 -8.61 -27.39 15.51
C ARG A 370 -8.51 -27.54 13.99
N LEU A 371 -7.33 -27.40 13.46
CA LEU A 371 -7.01 -27.61 12.06
C LEU A 371 -5.78 -28.50 12.02
N GLU A 372 -5.91 -29.70 11.47
CA GLU A 372 -4.83 -30.64 11.27
C GLU A 372 -4.69 -30.91 9.77
N TRP A 373 -3.48 -30.89 9.27
CA TRP A 373 -3.19 -31.33 7.92
C TRP A 373 -1.95 -32.21 7.91
N ASP A 374 -2.04 -33.23 7.09
CA ASP A 374 -0.96 -34.14 6.78
C ASP A 374 -0.58 -33.95 5.31
N ASN A 375 0.70 -33.74 5.04
CA ASN A 375 1.23 -33.63 3.67
C ASN A 375 0.60 -32.53 2.78
N LEU A 376 0.35 -31.35 3.33
CA LEU A 376 -0.30 -30.25 2.58
C LEU A 376 0.59 -29.69 1.45
N PHE A 377 1.90 -29.84 1.54
CA PHE A 377 2.86 -29.39 0.55
C PHE A 377 3.88 -30.49 0.24
N ASN A 378 3.64 -31.23 -0.81
CA ASN A 378 4.63 -32.13 -1.38
C ASN A 378 5.46 -31.34 -2.39
N TYR A 379 6.56 -30.74 -1.96
CA TYR A 379 7.59 -30.25 -2.86
C TYR A 379 8.48 -31.44 -3.20
N GLY A 380 8.21 -32.03 -4.39
CA GLY A 380 9.14 -32.94 -5.03
C GLY A 380 10.31 -32.21 -5.61
#